data_eddd8f7882d4ca8c81d032afb1fc09ff
#
_entry.id   eddd8f7882d4ca8c81d032afb1fc09ff
#
_cell.length_a   1.000
_cell.length_b   1.000
_cell.length_c   1.000
_cell.angle_alpha   90.00
_cell.angle_beta   90.00
_cell.angle_gamma   90.00
#
_symmetry.space_group_name_H-M   'P 1'
#
loop_
_entity.id
_entity.type
_entity.pdbx_description
1 polymer ?
#
loop_
_entity_poly.entity_id
_entity_poly.type
_entity_poly.pdbx_seq_one_letter_code
_entity_poly.pdbx_strand_id
1 'polypeptide(L)'
;MTLRKPGEPEPSNKKIQHAASTVLYALLVILALWVVRDFIPAVVWAAVIAIALWPLLQRLEPKPGSRARTAGIALLLTAAVGLFIVLPFLLVLTQAAHESHELIAWFKQAEANGIPLPALVEHLPFESQQVSAWWQENLARPLHESPVANGLHAESVLAFGRHFGALAAHGLILFGFMLVTLFVIFQAGSSMSGNLVKATRRAFGADGSRLVEQMAAAVRGTVSGLVVVGIGEGLLLGIAYAITGVPHATLLGLLTAIAAMLPFCAPIIFCGAALWLFVQGATVGALCVLIFGFVVVLVAEHFVRPLLIGSSTRLPFLLVLFGILGGAQTFGLLGLFIGPALMTVLTVMWRDWVK
;
A
#
# COMPACT_ATOMS: atom_id res chain seq x y z
N MET A 1 -71.26 20.37 0.38
CA MET A 1 -70.50 21.33 -0.43
C MET A 1 -69.37 21.86 0.50
N THR A 2 -68.23 21.17 0.57
CA THR A 2 -67.11 21.50 1.47
C THR A 2 -66.24 22.57 0.83
N LEU A 3 -66.30 23.78 1.36
CA LEU A 3 -65.50 24.93 0.94
C LEU A 3 -63.97 24.61 1.21
N ARG A 4 -63.26 24.48 0.13
CA ARG A 4 -61.79 24.28 0.12
C ARG A 4 -61.13 25.59 0.58
N LYS A 5 -60.24 25.52 1.61
CA LYS A 5 -59.49 26.71 2.05
C LYS A 5 -58.52 27.16 0.92
N PRO A 6 -58.51 28.47 0.60
CA PRO A 6 -57.58 29.00 -0.41
C PRO A 6 -56.16 28.90 0.13
N GLY A 7 -55.30 28.11 -0.56
CA GLY A 7 -53.87 27.97 -0.23
C GLY A 7 -53.35 26.53 -0.07
N GLU A 8 -54.21 25.50 -0.15
CA GLU A 8 -53.69 24.11 -0.15
C GLU A 8 -53.22 23.73 -1.55
N PRO A 9 -51.92 23.42 -1.71
CA PRO A 9 -51.40 23.00 -3.00
C PRO A 9 -52.00 21.66 -3.43
N GLU A 10 -52.32 21.53 -4.71
CA GLU A 10 -52.86 20.31 -5.32
C GLU A 10 -51.97 19.09 -5.04
N PRO A 11 -52.54 17.90 -4.78
CA PRO A 11 -51.79 16.69 -4.46
C PRO A 11 -50.81 16.29 -5.58
N SER A 12 -51.07 16.67 -6.82
CA SER A 12 -50.16 16.51 -7.96
C SER A 12 -48.87 17.32 -7.82
N ASN A 13 -48.96 18.53 -7.28
CA ASN A 13 -47.81 19.44 -7.12
C ASN A 13 -46.85 18.96 -6.02
N LYS A 14 -47.35 18.30 -4.96
CA LYS A 14 -46.52 17.71 -3.90
C LYS A 14 -45.66 16.54 -4.41
N LYS A 15 -46.17 15.67 -5.29
CA LYS A 15 -45.40 14.57 -5.88
C LYS A 15 -44.29 15.08 -6.81
N ILE A 16 -44.58 16.10 -7.62
CA ILE A 16 -43.59 16.75 -8.49
C ILE A 16 -42.53 17.45 -7.66
N GLN A 17 -42.88 18.15 -6.60
CA GLN A 17 -41.92 18.78 -5.69
C GLN A 17 -41.05 17.78 -4.97
N HIS A 18 -41.58 16.63 -4.50
CA HIS A 18 -40.77 15.57 -3.89
C HIS A 18 -39.86 14.92 -4.91
N ALA A 19 -40.29 14.65 -6.13
CA ALA A 19 -39.44 14.12 -7.19
C ALA A 19 -38.33 15.11 -7.55
N ALA A 20 -38.66 16.39 -7.73
CA ALA A 20 -37.68 17.43 -8.04
C ALA A 20 -36.63 17.61 -6.91
N SER A 21 -37.07 17.61 -5.64
CA SER A 21 -36.13 17.68 -4.51
C SER A 21 -35.23 16.43 -4.40
N THR A 22 -35.80 15.25 -4.66
CA THR A 22 -35.02 14.01 -4.67
C THR A 22 -33.93 14.01 -5.78
N VAL A 23 -34.30 14.45 -6.98
CA VAL A 23 -33.35 14.60 -8.09
C VAL A 23 -32.31 15.67 -7.78
N LEU A 24 -32.69 16.80 -7.19
CA LEU A 24 -31.73 17.83 -6.78
C LEU A 24 -30.74 17.31 -5.72
N TYR A 25 -31.26 16.62 -4.69
CA TYR A 25 -30.37 16.01 -3.68
C TYR A 25 -29.44 14.96 -4.28
N ALA A 26 -29.93 14.10 -5.16
CA ALA A 26 -29.12 13.11 -5.85
C ALA A 26 -28.01 13.78 -6.69
N LEU A 27 -28.36 14.83 -7.43
CA LEU A 27 -27.40 15.60 -8.24
C LEU A 27 -26.34 16.30 -7.37
N LEU A 28 -26.74 16.90 -6.25
CA LEU A 28 -25.83 17.53 -5.29
C LEU A 28 -24.88 16.49 -4.67
N VAL A 29 -25.38 15.30 -4.31
CA VAL A 29 -24.56 14.21 -3.77
C VAL A 29 -23.55 13.71 -4.81
N ILE A 30 -23.99 13.52 -6.06
CA ILE A 30 -23.12 13.12 -7.16
C ILE A 30 -22.04 14.18 -7.40
N LEU A 31 -22.42 15.46 -7.43
CA LEU A 31 -21.49 16.57 -7.60
C LEU A 31 -20.49 16.63 -6.44
N ALA A 32 -20.94 16.47 -5.19
CA ALA A 32 -20.06 16.43 -4.02
C ALA A 32 -19.07 15.27 -4.09
N LEU A 33 -19.54 14.07 -4.46
CA LEU A 33 -18.67 12.90 -4.65
C LEU A 33 -17.66 13.12 -5.78
N TRP A 34 -18.09 13.77 -6.86
CA TRP A 34 -17.19 14.08 -7.98
C TRP A 34 -16.11 15.09 -7.58
N VAL A 35 -16.40 16.10 -6.77
CA VAL A 35 -15.44 17.09 -6.26
C VAL A 35 -14.45 16.43 -5.30
N VAL A 36 -14.90 15.49 -4.48
CA VAL A 36 -14.06 14.83 -3.45
C VAL A 36 -13.35 13.58 -3.99
N ARG A 37 -13.60 13.19 -5.24
CA ARG A 37 -13.11 11.92 -5.81
C ARG A 37 -11.61 11.68 -5.64
N ASP A 38 -10.79 12.74 -5.77
CA ASP A 38 -9.33 12.64 -5.68
C ASP A 38 -8.83 12.39 -4.25
N PHE A 39 -9.68 12.69 -3.24
CA PHE A 39 -9.43 12.43 -1.83
C PHE A 39 -10.04 11.11 -1.34
N ILE A 40 -10.88 10.44 -2.13
CA ILE A 40 -11.48 9.15 -1.76
C ILE A 40 -10.41 8.13 -1.35
N PRO A 41 -9.29 7.98 -2.06
CA PRO A 41 -8.23 7.06 -1.64
C PRO A 41 -7.71 7.36 -0.22
N ALA A 42 -7.50 8.63 0.13
CA ALA A 42 -7.04 9.03 1.45
C ALA A 42 -8.05 8.67 2.56
N VAL A 43 -9.33 8.91 2.31
CA VAL A 43 -10.42 8.56 3.24
C VAL A 43 -10.52 7.05 3.42
N VAL A 44 -10.41 6.28 2.34
CA VAL A 44 -10.47 4.81 2.40
C VAL A 44 -9.26 4.23 3.12
N TRP A 45 -8.05 4.75 2.87
CA TRP A 45 -6.86 4.36 3.64
C TRP A 45 -7.02 4.67 5.14
N ALA A 46 -7.53 5.86 5.48
CA ALA A 46 -7.82 6.21 6.86
C ALA A 46 -8.82 5.24 7.51
N ALA A 47 -9.88 4.85 6.78
CA ALA A 47 -10.86 3.88 7.27
C ALA A 47 -10.26 2.48 7.46
N VAL A 48 -9.45 2.00 6.52
CA VAL A 48 -8.74 0.71 6.61
C VAL A 48 -7.83 0.67 7.84
N ILE A 49 -7.01 1.71 8.03
CA ILE A 49 -6.10 1.82 9.17
C ILE A 49 -6.89 1.95 10.49
N ALA A 50 -7.96 2.75 10.49
CA ALA A 50 -8.83 2.89 11.66
C ALA A 50 -9.46 1.57 12.07
N ILE A 51 -9.98 0.78 11.11
CA ILE A 51 -10.54 -0.56 11.37
C ILE A 51 -9.48 -1.51 11.94
N ALA A 52 -8.25 -1.46 11.41
CA ALA A 52 -7.14 -2.30 11.88
C ALA A 52 -6.73 -1.95 13.31
N LEU A 53 -6.63 -0.67 13.64
CA LEU A 53 -6.21 -0.16 14.94
C LEU A 53 -7.36 -0.01 15.93
N TRP A 54 -8.60 -0.30 15.53
CA TRP A 54 -9.78 -0.19 16.39
C TRP A 54 -9.68 -0.92 17.73
N PRO A 55 -9.17 -2.18 17.80
CA PRO A 55 -8.99 -2.88 19.08
C PRO A 55 -7.99 -2.18 19.99
N LEU A 56 -6.96 -1.54 19.40
CA LEU A 56 -5.97 -0.78 20.16
C LEU A 56 -6.59 0.49 20.74
N LEU A 57 -7.38 1.20 19.95
CA LEU A 57 -8.14 2.36 20.41
C LEU A 57 -9.06 1.99 21.59
N GLN A 58 -9.80 0.88 21.48
CA GLN A 58 -10.69 0.41 22.56
C GLN A 58 -9.95 0.02 23.82
N ARG A 59 -8.73 -0.50 23.72
CA ARG A 59 -7.89 -0.83 24.89
C ARG A 59 -7.36 0.42 25.59
N LEU A 60 -7.03 1.46 24.82
CA LEU A 60 -6.53 2.73 25.36
C LEU A 60 -7.65 3.60 25.93
N GLU A 61 -8.87 3.44 25.44
CA GLU A 61 -10.06 4.16 25.88
C GLU A 61 -11.20 3.17 26.29
N PRO A 62 -11.04 2.44 27.40
CA PRO A 62 -12.03 1.44 27.82
C PRO A 62 -13.35 2.07 28.29
N LYS A 63 -13.36 3.35 28.66
CA LYS A 63 -14.56 4.13 29.01
C LYS A 63 -14.51 5.49 28.33
N PRO A 64 -15.64 6.01 27.83
CA PRO A 64 -15.68 7.34 27.24
C PRO A 64 -15.21 8.37 28.31
N GLY A 65 -14.03 8.93 28.05
CA GLY A 65 -13.39 9.91 28.90
C GLY A 65 -13.82 11.33 28.60
N SER A 66 -13.12 12.30 29.15
CA SER A 66 -13.29 13.70 28.75
C SER A 66 -12.91 13.87 27.28
N ARG A 67 -13.56 14.81 26.60
CA ARG A 67 -13.31 15.09 25.16
C ARG A 67 -11.82 15.34 24.85
N ALA A 68 -11.10 15.94 25.81
CA ALA A 68 -9.66 16.20 25.71
C ALA A 68 -8.84 14.89 25.72
N ARG A 69 -9.22 13.91 26.55
CA ARG A 69 -8.54 12.62 26.63
C ARG A 69 -8.74 11.81 25.34
N THR A 70 -9.96 11.75 24.82
CA THR A 70 -10.27 11.09 23.54
C THR A 70 -9.46 11.72 22.40
N ALA A 71 -9.42 13.06 22.33
CA ALA A 71 -8.62 13.77 21.34
C ALA A 71 -7.12 13.49 21.48
N GLY A 72 -6.59 13.42 22.71
CA GLY A 72 -5.20 13.09 22.99
C GLY A 72 -4.82 11.67 22.52
N ILE A 73 -5.67 10.67 22.80
CA ILE A 73 -5.46 9.28 22.34
C ILE A 73 -5.54 9.20 20.82
N ALA A 74 -6.52 9.87 20.20
CA ALA A 74 -6.65 9.94 18.76
C ALA A 74 -5.41 10.57 18.10
N LEU A 75 -4.90 11.66 18.67
CA LEU A 75 -3.69 12.33 18.20
C LEU A 75 -2.46 11.42 18.34
N LEU A 76 -2.29 10.76 19.47
CA LEU A 76 -1.18 9.86 19.73
C LEU A 76 -1.17 8.69 18.74
N LEU A 77 -2.33 8.04 18.53
CA LEU A 77 -2.45 6.94 17.55
C LEU A 77 -2.20 7.40 16.12
N THR A 78 -2.73 8.58 15.75
CA THR A 78 -2.51 9.13 14.41
C THR A 78 -1.04 9.50 14.20
N ALA A 79 -0.40 10.12 15.20
CA ALA A 79 1.02 10.44 15.16
C ALA A 79 1.89 9.17 15.10
N ALA A 80 1.53 8.13 15.85
CA ALA A 80 2.23 6.84 15.79
C ALA A 80 2.15 6.20 14.39
N VAL A 81 0.98 6.23 13.74
CA VAL A 81 0.81 5.76 12.35
C VAL A 81 1.64 6.62 11.39
N GLY A 82 1.57 7.95 11.53
CA GLY A 82 2.36 8.87 10.72
C GLY A 82 3.85 8.59 10.85
N LEU A 83 4.35 8.47 12.08
CA LEU A 83 5.74 8.17 12.36
C LEU A 83 6.16 6.79 11.81
N PHE A 84 5.32 5.77 11.99
CA PHE A 84 5.58 4.41 11.50
C PHE A 84 5.74 4.36 9.98
N ILE A 85 5.00 5.18 9.23
CA ILE A 85 5.08 5.25 7.78
C ILE A 85 6.21 6.19 7.33
N VAL A 86 6.34 7.37 7.96
CA VAL A 86 7.30 8.41 7.55
C VAL A 86 8.74 8.03 7.92
N LEU A 87 8.96 7.42 9.09
CA LEU A 87 10.30 7.10 9.57
C LEU A 87 11.09 6.20 8.61
N PRO A 88 10.56 5.05 8.15
CA PRO A 88 11.24 4.22 7.17
C PRO A 88 11.53 4.97 5.86
N PHE A 89 10.57 5.75 5.39
CA PHE A 89 10.73 6.53 4.17
C PHE A 89 11.84 7.58 4.31
N LEU A 90 11.92 8.28 5.44
CA LEU A 90 12.98 9.24 5.73
C LEU A 90 14.35 8.55 5.82
N LEU A 91 14.44 7.38 6.46
CA LEU A 91 15.68 6.63 6.54
C LEU A 91 16.19 6.22 5.16
N VAL A 92 15.31 5.71 4.29
CA VAL A 92 15.67 5.38 2.90
C VAL A 92 16.10 6.64 2.14
N LEU A 93 15.37 7.74 2.30
CA LEU A 93 15.64 8.98 1.60
C LEU A 93 16.97 9.62 2.03
N THR A 94 17.26 9.63 3.34
CA THR A 94 18.54 10.17 3.85
C THR A 94 19.72 9.34 3.40
N GLN A 95 19.57 8.01 3.36
CA GLN A 95 20.61 7.12 2.86
C GLN A 95 20.84 7.31 1.36
N ALA A 96 19.75 7.34 0.58
CA ALA A 96 19.80 7.61 -0.86
C ALA A 96 20.42 8.99 -1.16
N ALA A 97 20.11 10.00 -0.35
CA ALA A 97 20.71 11.33 -0.49
C ALA A 97 22.22 11.32 -0.16
N HIS A 98 22.64 10.52 0.82
CA HIS A 98 24.05 10.40 1.17
C HIS A 98 24.86 9.71 0.07
N GLU A 99 24.30 8.67 -0.53
CA GLU A 99 24.91 7.92 -1.63
C GLU A 99 24.75 8.61 -3.00
N SER A 100 23.83 9.59 -3.11
CA SER A 100 23.59 10.30 -4.37
C SER A 100 24.82 11.01 -4.92
N HIS A 101 25.70 11.51 -4.05
CA HIS A 101 26.97 12.13 -4.46
C HIS A 101 27.91 11.12 -5.12
N GLU A 102 28.00 9.92 -4.59
CA GLU A 102 28.81 8.85 -5.17
C GLU A 102 28.20 8.36 -6.49
N LEU A 103 26.87 8.20 -6.53
CA LEU A 103 26.16 7.83 -7.75
C LEU A 103 26.30 8.89 -8.86
N ILE A 104 26.20 10.16 -8.52
CA ILE A 104 26.39 11.25 -9.48
C ILE A 104 27.85 11.30 -9.95
N ALA A 105 28.84 11.11 -9.06
CA ALA A 105 30.22 11.05 -9.42
C ALA A 105 30.51 9.84 -10.32
N TRP A 106 29.99 8.66 -9.97
CA TRP A 106 30.07 7.46 -10.80
C TRP A 106 29.42 7.66 -12.17
N PHE A 107 28.24 8.28 -12.21
CA PHE A 107 27.53 8.53 -13.47
C PHE A 107 28.31 9.50 -14.37
N LYS A 108 28.87 10.58 -13.81
CA LYS A 108 29.74 11.50 -14.55
C LYS A 108 31.00 10.81 -15.07
N GLN A 109 31.58 9.90 -14.27
CA GLN A 109 32.75 9.13 -14.67
C GLN A 109 32.39 8.12 -15.77
N ALA A 110 31.24 7.46 -15.67
CA ALA A 110 30.70 6.57 -16.70
C ALA A 110 30.34 7.33 -17.99
N GLU A 111 29.81 8.54 -17.88
CA GLU A 111 29.52 9.41 -19.02
C GLU A 111 30.81 9.82 -19.78
N ALA A 112 31.88 10.12 -19.05
CA ALA A 112 33.16 10.56 -19.62
C ALA A 112 34.03 9.40 -20.12
N ASN A 113 34.09 8.30 -19.39
CA ASN A 113 35.07 7.22 -19.60
C ASN A 113 34.43 5.87 -20.01
N GLY A 114 33.09 5.80 -20.07
CA GLY A 114 32.37 4.54 -20.21
C GLY A 114 32.31 3.73 -18.92
N ILE A 115 31.62 2.62 -18.94
CA ILE A 115 31.48 1.70 -17.80
C ILE A 115 32.58 0.63 -17.92
N PRO A 116 33.54 0.57 -16.98
CA PRO A 116 34.60 -0.44 -17.03
C PRO A 116 34.01 -1.86 -17.00
N LEU A 117 34.67 -2.77 -17.69
CA LEU A 117 34.28 -4.19 -17.72
C LEU A 117 34.29 -4.74 -16.29
N PRO A 118 33.19 -5.25 -15.74
CA PRO A 118 33.22 -5.91 -14.43
C PRO A 118 34.13 -7.15 -14.49
N ALA A 119 34.94 -7.36 -13.46
CA ALA A 119 35.83 -8.53 -13.35
C ALA A 119 35.07 -9.87 -13.47
N LEU A 120 33.77 -9.86 -13.19
CA LEU A 120 32.91 -11.02 -13.30
C LEU A 120 32.74 -11.51 -14.75
N VAL A 121 32.77 -10.60 -15.73
CA VAL A 121 32.59 -10.93 -17.16
C VAL A 121 33.82 -11.69 -17.67
N GLU A 122 35.01 -11.42 -17.10
CA GLU A 122 36.24 -12.12 -17.44
C GLU A 122 36.26 -13.59 -16.95
N HIS A 123 35.45 -13.89 -15.92
CA HIS A 123 35.40 -15.22 -15.29
C HIS A 123 34.13 -16.02 -15.65
N LEU A 124 33.34 -15.58 -16.61
CA LEU A 124 32.18 -16.34 -17.06
C LEU A 124 32.63 -17.63 -17.78
N PRO A 125 32.08 -18.80 -17.39
CA PRO A 125 32.45 -20.08 -17.99
C PRO A 125 31.95 -20.28 -19.41
N PHE A 126 31.07 -19.38 -19.92
CA PHE A 126 30.44 -19.46 -21.25
C PHE A 126 30.51 -18.09 -21.92
N GLU A 127 30.96 -18.03 -23.19
CA GLU A 127 30.93 -16.90 -24.12
C GLU A 127 31.50 -15.57 -23.60
N SER A 128 32.48 -15.61 -22.69
CA SER A 128 33.15 -14.43 -22.13
C SER A 128 33.67 -13.46 -23.19
N GLN A 129 34.13 -13.98 -24.32
CA GLN A 129 34.64 -13.16 -25.43
C GLN A 129 33.58 -12.39 -26.19
N GLN A 130 32.37 -12.96 -26.39
CA GLN A 130 31.27 -12.26 -27.08
C GLN A 130 30.68 -11.19 -26.18
N VAL A 131 30.51 -11.49 -24.88
CA VAL A 131 30.00 -10.55 -23.89
C VAL A 131 30.98 -9.42 -23.65
N SER A 132 32.27 -9.70 -23.54
CA SER A 132 33.32 -8.67 -23.39
C SER A 132 33.45 -7.79 -24.62
N ALA A 133 33.37 -8.35 -25.84
CA ALA A 133 33.39 -7.58 -27.09
C ALA A 133 32.16 -6.66 -27.19
N TRP A 134 30.98 -7.19 -26.91
CA TRP A 134 29.73 -6.40 -26.87
C TRP A 134 29.80 -5.28 -25.84
N TRP A 135 30.36 -5.59 -24.63
CA TRP A 135 30.53 -4.60 -23.57
C TRP A 135 31.49 -3.48 -23.97
N GLN A 136 32.64 -3.83 -24.55
CA GLN A 136 33.62 -2.87 -25.01
C GLN A 136 33.10 -1.99 -26.13
N GLU A 137 32.24 -2.53 -26.98
CA GLU A 137 31.66 -1.78 -28.11
C GLU A 137 30.51 -0.86 -27.66
N ASN A 138 29.73 -1.27 -26.65
CA ASN A 138 28.48 -0.58 -26.30
C ASN A 138 28.53 0.17 -24.96
N LEU A 139 29.36 -0.25 -23.98
CA LEU A 139 29.34 0.31 -22.63
C LEU A 139 30.70 0.83 -22.15
N ALA A 140 31.81 0.33 -22.67
CA ALA A 140 33.15 0.80 -22.29
C ALA A 140 33.59 2.07 -23.01
N ARG A 141 32.79 2.57 -23.95
CA ARG A 141 32.97 3.90 -24.60
C ARG A 141 32.25 4.97 -23.82
N PRO A 142 32.63 6.26 -23.95
CA PRO A 142 31.87 7.37 -23.39
C PRO A 142 30.39 7.24 -23.74
N LEU A 143 29.50 7.37 -22.76
CA LEU A 143 28.08 7.10 -22.94
C LEU A 143 27.42 7.96 -24.02
N HIS A 144 27.97 9.16 -24.28
CA HIS A 144 27.46 10.03 -25.34
C HIS A 144 27.74 9.49 -26.76
N GLU A 145 28.67 8.54 -26.93
CA GLU A 145 28.98 7.89 -28.22
C GLU A 145 28.32 6.50 -28.32
N SER A 146 27.71 6.00 -27.25
CA SER A 146 27.12 4.66 -27.19
C SER A 146 25.72 4.64 -27.79
N PRO A 147 25.41 3.70 -28.71
CA PRO A 147 24.05 3.53 -29.25
C PRO A 147 23.00 3.21 -28.18
N VAL A 148 23.40 2.57 -27.08
CA VAL A 148 22.55 2.17 -25.96
C VAL A 148 22.20 3.38 -25.07
N ALA A 149 23.09 4.39 -25.03
CA ALA A 149 22.93 5.57 -24.18
C ALA A 149 22.10 6.70 -24.85
N ASN A 150 21.76 6.57 -26.12
CA ASN A 150 20.90 7.56 -26.81
C ASN A 150 19.51 7.76 -26.17
N GLY A 151 19.13 6.92 -25.17
CA GLY A 151 17.94 7.08 -24.34
C GLY A 151 18.19 7.70 -22.95
N LEU A 152 19.47 7.84 -22.53
CA LEU A 152 19.85 8.32 -21.20
C LEU A 152 20.37 9.78 -21.26
N HIS A 153 19.62 10.68 -21.87
CA HIS A 153 19.96 12.09 -21.87
C HIS A 153 19.74 12.69 -20.48
N ALA A 154 20.58 13.64 -20.08
CA ALA A 154 20.42 14.39 -18.83
C ALA A 154 19.01 14.99 -18.68
N GLU A 155 18.37 15.34 -19.81
CA GLU A 155 16.96 15.77 -19.84
C GLU A 155 15.98 14.68 -19.40
N SER A 156 16.22 13.41 -19.76
CA SER A 156 15.37 12.28 -19.34
C SER A 156 15.50 12.02 -17.84
N VAL A 157 16.69 12.15 -17.27
CA VAL A 157 16.94 12.03 -15.83
C VAL A 157 16.29 13.17 -15.07
N LEU A 158 16.38 14.42 -15.59
CA LEU A 158 15.71 15.58 -15.00
C LEU A 158 14.18 15.49 -15.14
N ALA A 159 13.67 15.00 -16.27
CA ALA A 159 12.24 14.76 -16.46
C ALA A 159 11.72 13.67 -15.51
N PHE A 160 12.48 12.60 -15.33
CA PHE A 160 12.17 11.55 -14.35
C PHE A 160 12.16 12.12 -12.93
N GLY A 161 13.18 12.92 -12.56
CA GLY A 161 13.25 13.57 -11.25
C GLY A 161 12.07 14.52 -10.99
N ARG A 162 11.66 15.31 -11.97
CA ARG A 162 10.47 16.19 -11.87
C ARG A 162 9.18 15.38 -11.75
N HIS A 163 9.03 14.33 -12.56
CA HIS A 163 7.85 13.45 -12.51
C HIS A 163 7.76 12.75 -11.16
N PHE A 164 8.87 12.20 -10.67
CA PHE A 164 8.94 11.56 -9.35
C PHE A 164 8.69 12.56 -8.22
N GLY A 165 9.23 13.76 -8.30
CA GLY A 165 8.99 14.85 -7.36
C GLY A 165 7.52 15.27 -7.30
N ALA A 166 6.85 15.37 -8.44
CA ALA A 166 5.42 15.69 -8.53
C ALA A 166 4.55 14.57 -7.92
N LEU A 167 4.88 13.30 -8.21
CA LEU A 167 4.21 12.14 -7.62
C LEU A 167 4.39 12.11 -6.10
N ALA A 168 5.60 12.37 -5.60
CA ALA A 168 5.90 12.41 -4.18
C ALA A 168 5.14 13.54 -3.47
N ALA A 169 5.09 14.74 -4.06
CA ALA A 169 4.33 15.87 -3.53
C ALA A 169 2.83 15.58 -3.47
N HIS A 170 2.26 15.00 -4.53
CA HIS A 170 0.86 14.58 -4.55
C HIS A 170 0.58 13.51 -3.49
N GLY A 171 1.46 12.50 -3.39
CA GLY A 171 1.38 11.46 -2.36
C GLY A 171 1.42 12.02 -0.95
N LEU A 172 2.29 13.02 -0.69
CA LEU A 172 2.40 13.67 0.62
C LEU A 172 1.13 14.44 0.99
N ILE A 173 0.50 15.12 0.03
CA ILE A 173 -0.79 15.80 0.26
C ILE A 173 -1.88 14.78 0.62
N LEU A 174 -2.02 13.70 -0.15
CA LEU A 174 -2.99 12.63 0.13
C LEU A 174 -2.71 11.95 1.49
N PHE A 175 -1.43 11.75 1.83
CA PHE A 175 -1.02 11.22 3.12
C PHE A 175 -1.42 12.15 4.28
N GLY A 176 -1.20 13.46 4.14
CA GLY A 176 -1.66 14.45 5.10
C GLY A 176 -3.18 14.42 5.30
N PHE A 177 -3.94 14.36 4.20
CA PHE A 177 -5.41 14.20 4.26
C PHE A 177 -5.82 12.89 4.91
N MET A 178 -5.11 11.79 4.64
CA MET A 178 -5.34 10.50 5.28
C MET A 178 -5.15 10.61 6.81
N LEU A 179 -4.08 11.24 7.28
CA LEU A 179 -3.82 11.41 8.71
C LEU A 179 -4.88 12.28 9.39
N VAL A 180 -5.29 13.40 8.76
CA VAL A 180 -6.37 14.25 9.27
C VAL A 180 -7.68 13.47 9.35
N THR A 181 -8.02 12.71 8.31
CA THR A 181 -9.22 11.87 8.29
C THR A 181 -9.15 10.78 9.35
N LEU A 182 -7.99 10.13 9.51
CA LEU A 182 -7.75 9.13 10.54
C LEU A 182 -7.93 9.68 11.95
N PHE A 183 -7.40 10.87 12.21
CA PHE A 183 -7.60 11.58 13.48
C PHE A 183 -9.08 11.83 13.76
N VAL A 184 -9.82 12.32 12.77
CA VAL A 184 -11.27 12.58 12.89
C VAL A 184 -12.04 11.27 13.14
N ILE A 185 -11.70 10.18 12.46
CA ILE A 185 -12.31 8.86 12.67
C ILE A 185 -12.03 8.37 14.10
N PHE A 186 -10.82 8.48 14.60
CA PHE A 186 -10.49 8.09 15.98
C PHE A 186 -11.17 8.98 17.01
N GLN A 187 -11.23 10.29 16.77
CA GLN A 187 -11.91 11.24 17.66
C GLN A 187 -13.43 11.03 17.71
N ALA A 188 -14.06 10.75 16.54
CA ALA A 188 -15.48 10.46 16.45
C ALA A 188 -15.84 9.04 16.92
N GLY A 189 -14.87 8.16 16.93
CA GLY A 189 -14.76 6.79 17.43
C GLY A 189 -16.07 6.06 17.66
N SER A 190 -16.45 5.93 18.92
CA SER A 190 -17.62 5.15 19.34
C SER A 190 -18.95 5.69 18.79
N SER A 191 -19.07 7.01 18.62
CA SER A 191 -20.27 7.64 18.07
C SER A 191 -20.47 7.30 16.58
N MET A 192 -19.40 7.38 15.80
CA MET A 192 -19.44 7.10 14.36
C MET A 192 -19.69 5.62 14.07
N SER A 193 -19.02 4.72 14.78
CA SER A 193 -19.22 3.27 14.69
C SER A 193 -20.66 2.89 15.04
N GLY A 194 -21.20 3.41 16.15
CA GLY A 194 -22.56 3.17 16.55
C GLY A 194 -23.61 3.69 15.55
N ASN A 195 -23.36 4.87 14.95
CA ASN A 195 -24.24 5.43 13.95
C ASN A 195 -24.20 4.66 12.62
N LEU A 196 -23.02 4.16 12.21
CA LEU A 196 -22.85 3.32 11.03
C LEU A 196 -23.64 2.00 11.20
N VAL A 197 -23.48 1.33 12.32
CA VAL A 197 -24.21 0.08 12.63
C VAL A 197 -25.73 0.34 12.68
N LYS A 198 -26.18 1.45 13.27
CA LYS A 198 -27.59 1.83 13.27
C LYS A 198 -28.12 2.12 11.86
N ALA A 199 -27.35 2.83 11.04
CA ALA A 199 -27.74 3.15 9.67
C ALA A 199 -27.86 1.89 8.81
N THR A 200 -26.87 0.98 8.89
CA THR A 200 -26.90 -0.29 8.15
C THR A 200 -28.03 -1.21 8.64
N ARG A 201 -28.30 -1.24 9.95
CA ARG A 201 -29.42 -1.97 10.51
C ARG A 201 -30.78 -1.41 10.06
N ARG A 202 -30.89 -0.09 9.87
CA ARG A 202 -32.11 0.54 9.33
C ARG A 202 -32.30 0.24 7.85
N ALA A 203 -31.21 0.22 7.06
CA ALA A 203 -31.27 0.02 5.61
C ALA A 203 -31.45 -1.46 5.23
N PHE A 204 -30.78 -2.39 5.94
CA PHE A 204 -30.64 -3.81 5.57
C PHE A 204 -31.07 -4.78 6.69
N GLY A 205 -31.70 -4.30 7.77
CA GLY A 205 -32.10 -5.14 8.89
C GLY A 205 -30.94 -5.67 9.74
N ALA A 206 -31.16 -6.82 10.41
CA ALA A 206 -30.15 -7.46 11.25
C ALA A 206 -28.94 -7.94 10.44
N ASP A 207 -29.13 -8.33 9.17
CA ASP A 207 -28.09 -8.83 8.30
C ASP A 207 -27.09 -7.72 7.91
N GLY A 208 -27.54 -6.46 7.79
CA GLY A 208 -26.67 -5.33 7.50
C GLY A 208 -25.59 -5.10 8.57
N SER A 209 -25.91 -5.25 9.86
CA SER A 209 -24.91 -5.13 10.94
C SER A 209 -23.89 -6.24 10.89
N ARG A 210 -24.32 -7.46 10.59
CA ARG A 210 -23.44 -8.63 10.46
C ARG A 210 -22.47 -8.49 9.29
N LEU A 211 -22.94 -7.93 8.14
CA LEU A 211 -22.09 -7.67 6.98
C LEU A 211 -20.98 -6.66 7.31
N VAL A 212 -21.31 -5.56 7.99
CA VAL A 212 -20.31 -4.55 8.40
C VAL A 212 -19.26 -5.14 9.34
N GLU A 213 -19.67 -5.96 10.31
CA GLU A 213 -18.75 -6.62 11.22
C GLU A 213 -17.81 -7.59 10.49
N GLN A 214 -18.32 -8.34 9.53
CA GLN A 214 -17.53 -9.28 8.72
C GLN A 214 -16.56 -8.53 7.78
N MET A 215 -16.99 -7.43 7.16
CA MET A 215 -16.09 -6.56 6.40
C MET A 215 -14.96 -6.02 7.26
N ALA A 216 -15.30 -5.49 8.44
CA ALA A 216 -14.31 -4.96 9.37
C ALA A 216 -13.34 -6.05 9.85
N ALA A 217 -13.83 -7.28 10.10
CA ALA A 217 -12.99 -8.42 10.46
C ALA A 217 -12.06 -8.83 9.31
N ALA A 218 -12.56 -8.86 8.06
CA ALA A 218 -11.76 -9.17 6.88
C ALA A 218 -10.64 -8.13 6.67
N VAL A 219 -10.97 -6.84 6.71
CA VAL A 219 -9.98 -5.75 6.59
C VAL A 219 -8.92 -5.87 7.70
N ARG A 220 -9.36 -6.06 8.95
CA ARG A 220 -8.45 -6.20 10.09
C ARG A 220 -7.52 -7.41 9.94
N GLY A 221 -8.05 -8.56 9.57
CA GLY A 221 -7.27 -9.76 9.32
C GLY A 221 -6.24 -9.57 8.23
N THR A 222 -6.63 -8.94 7.13
CA THR A 222 -5.72 -8.65 6.01
C THR A 222 -4.61 -7.69 6.44
N VAL A 223 -4.93 -6.56 7.06
CA VAL A 223 -3.92 -5.57 7.50
C VAL A 223 -2.97 -6.18 8.52
N SER A 224 -3.49 -6.84 9.56
CA SER A 224 -2.64 -7.45 10.59
C SER A 224 -1.75 -8.56 10.01
N GLY A 225 -2.30 -9.38 9.11
CA GLY A 225 -1.55 -10.42 8.42
C GLY A 225 -0.38 -9.84 7.60
N LEU A 226 -0.65 -8.83 6.79
CA LEU A 226 0.38 -8.18 5.96
C LEU A 226 1.47 -7.51 6.81
N VAL A 227 1.10 -6.81 7.88
CA VAL A 227 2.08 -6.15 8.77
C VAL A 227 2.94 -7.17 9.51
N VAL A 228 2.34 -8.20 10.09
CA VAL A 228 3.08 -9.24 10.84
C VAL A 228 4.01 -10.01 9.92
N VAL A 229 3.52 -10.43 8.75
CA VAL A 229 4.33 -11.14 7.75
C VAL A 229 5.46 -10.24 7.25
N GLY A 230 5.15 -8.99 6.88
CA GLY A 230 6.16 -8.06 6.38
C GLY A 230 7.28 -7.80 7.40
N ILE A 231 6.94 -7.55 8.67
CA ILE A 231 7.93 -7.39 9.73
C ILE A 231 8.75 -8.66 9.91
N GLY A 232 8.12 -9.84 9.90
CA GLY A 232 8.79 -11.13 10.03
C GLY A 232 9.78 -11.39 8.90
N GLU A 233 9.35 -11.21 7.65
CA GLU A 233 10.21 -11.36 6.46
C GLU A 233 11.38 -10.37 6.49
N GLY A 234 11.09 -9.09 6.76
CA GLY A 234 12.12 -8.06 6.82
C GLY A 234 13.16 -8.28 7.92
N LEU A 235 12.73 -8.79 9.08
CA LEU A 235 13.63 -9.14 10.17
C LEU A 235 14.53 -10.33 9.80
N LEU A 236 13.95 -11.42 9.30
CA LEU A 236 14.68 -12.63 8.91
C LEU A 236 15.66 -12.34 7.78
N LEU A 237 15.23 -11.64 6.74
CA LEU A 237 16.10 -11.27 5.62
C LEU A 237 17.14 -10.21 6.01
N GLY A 238 16.77 -9.26 6.87
CA GLY A 238 17.72 -8.30 7.43
C GLY A 238 18.89 -8.96 8.18
N ILE A 239 18.59 -10.00 8.96
CA ILE A 239 19.62 -10.83 9.63
C ILE A 239 20.48 -11.55 8.58
N ALA A 240 19.86 -12.14 7.55
CA ALA A 240 20.60 -12.81 6.48
C ALA A 240 21.53 -11.84 5.72
N TYR A 241 21.06 -10.61 5.44
CA TYR A 241 21.89 -9.57 4.83
C TYR A 241 23.09 -9.19 5.71
N ALA A 242 22.88 -9.06 7.03
CA ALA A 242 23.94 -8.74 7.96
C ALA A 242 25.01 -9.85 8.02
N ILE A 243 24.59 -11.12 8.05
CA ILE A 243 25.49 -12.28 8.08
C ILE A 243 26.29 -12.40 6.79
N THR A 244 25.67 -12.13 5.64
CA THR A 244 26.30 -12.25 4.32
C THR A 244 27.13 -11.03 3.90
N GLY A 245 27.17 -9.98 4.73
CA GLY A 245 27.96 -8.78 4.49
C GLY A 245 27.36 -7.82 3.47
N VAL A 246 26.03 -7.86 3.26
CA VAL A 246 25.34 -6.87 2.44
C VAL A 246 25.43 -5.50 3.13
N PRO A 247 25.85 -4.42 2.44
CA PRO A 247 25.90 -3.08 3.01
C PRO A 247 24.50 -2.64 3.42
N HIS A 248 24.44 -1.86 4.50
CA HIS A 248 23.15 -1.31 5.00
C HIS A 248 22.09 -2.39 5.26
N ALA A 249 22.48 -3.56 5.79
CA ALA A 249 21.60 -4.71 6.03
C ALA A 249 20.31 -4.35 6.78
N THR A 250 20.39 -3.45 7.76
CA THR A 250 19.23 -2.97 8.52
C THR A 250 18.23 -2.19 7.65
N LEU A 251 18.75 -1.32 6.78
CA LEU A 251 17.93 -0.53 5.86
C LEU A 251 17.27 -1.45 4.82
N LEU A 252 18.02 -2.38 4.24
CA LEU A 252 17.49 -3.37 3.29
C LEU A 252 16.49 -4.29 3.94
N GLY A 253 16.72 -4.71 5.20
CA GLY A 253 15.73 -5.46 5.97
C GLY A 253 14.43 -4.68 6.20
N LEU A 254 14.53 -3.39 6.54
CA LEU A 254 13.38 -2.51 6.67
C LEU A 254 12.65 -2.31 5.33
N LEU A 255 13.40 -2.10 4.26
CA LEU A 255 12.84 -1.99 2.90
C LEU A 255 12.14 -3.29 2.49
N THR A 256 12.74 -4.44 2.81
CA THR A 256 12.13 -5.75 2.59
C THR A 256 10.86 -5.92 3.41
N ALA A 257 10.81 -5.45 4.67
CA ALA A 257 9.61 -5.50 5.50
C ALA A 257 8.45 -4.72 4.85
N ILE A 258 8.73 -3.54 4.30
CA ILE A 258 7.73 -2.72 3.60
C ILE A 258 7.32 -3.39 2.28
N ALA A 259 8.30 -3.86 1.50
CA ALA A 259 8.04 -4.53 0.22
C ALA A 259 7.23 -5.82 0.39
N ALA A 260 7.46 -6.58 1.46
CA ALA A 260 6.75 -7.81 1.78
C ALA A 260 5.26 -7.59 2.14
N MET A 261 4.87 -6.36 2.51
CA MET A 261 3.44 -6.01 2.63
C MET A 261 2.73 -5.99 1.27
N LEU A 262 3.49 -5.85 0.18
CA LEU A 262 2.97 -5.90 -1.19
C LEU A 262 3.27 -7.27 -1.81
N PRO A 263 2.30 -7.90 -2.49
CA PRO A 263 2.53 -9.20 -3.12
C PRO A 263 3.68 -9.12 -4.12
N PHE A 264 4.57 -10.09 -4.09
CA PHE A 264 5.69 -10.26 -5.03
C PHE A 264 6.77 -9.17 -5.02
N CYS A 265 6.73 -8.20 -4.08
CA CYS A 265 7.73 -7.14 -4.02
C CYS A 265 8.98 -7.51 -3.19
N ALA A 266 8.86 -8.37 -2.18
CA ALA A 266 10.01 -8.82 -1.39
C ALA A 266 11.11 -9.51 -2.23
N PRO A 267 10.79 -10.39 -3.21
CA PRO A 267 11.77 -10.97 -4.12
C PRO A 267 12.63 -9.96 -4.86
N ILE A 268 12.09 -8.80 -5.22
CA ILE A 268 12.86 -7.75 -5.92
C ILE A 268 14.02 -7.26 -5.06
N ILE A 269 13.79 -7.09 -3.75
CA ILE A 269 14.80 -6.56 -2.82
C ILE A 269 15.89 -7.60 -2.57
N PHE A 270 15.53 -8.84 -2.20
CA PHE A 270 16.55 -9.82 -1.89
C PHE A 270 17.27 -10.36 -3.14
N CYS A 271 16.63 -10.41 -4.30
CA CYS A 271 17.34 -10.71 -5.55
C CYS A 271 18.33 -9.58 -5.92
N GLY A 272 17.95 -8.31 -5.69
CA GLY A 272 18.87 -7.18 -5.84
C GLY A 272 20.09 -7.28 -4.91
N ALA A 273 19.86 -7.61 -3.63
CA ALA A 273 20.93 -7.81 -2.64
C ALA A 273 21.85 -9.00 -3.02
N ALA A 274 21.25 -10.09 -3.47
CA ALA A 274 22.00 -11.26 -3.93
C ALA A 274 22.83 -10.98 -5.20
N LEU A 275 22.26 -10.24 -6.14
CA LEU A 275 22.98 -9.79 -7.34
C LEU A 275 24.17 -8.91 -6.96
N TRP A 276 23.98 -7.99 -6.03
CA TRP A 276 25.06 -7.15 -5.53
C TRP A 276 26.20 -7.99 -4.93
N LEU A 277 25.90 -8.98 -4.04
CA LEU A 277 26.87 -9.91 -3.48
C LEU A 277 27.59 -10.70 -4.58
N PHE A 278 26.86 -11.14 -5.59
CA PHE A 278 27.41 -11.88 -6.71
C PHE A 278 28.42 -11.05 -7.51
N VAL A 279 28.10 -9.79 -7.79
CA VAL A 279 29.02 -8.85 -8.48
C VAL A 279 30.28 -8.58 -7.65
N GLN A 280 30.18 -8.59 -6.31
CA GLN A 280 31.33 -8.45 -5.41
C GLN A 280 32.17 -9.74 -5.27
N GLY A 281 31.80 -10.81 -5.97
CA GLY A 281 32.50 -12.10 -5.92
C GLY A 281 32.11 -12.98 -4.73
N ALA A 282 31.19 -12.55 -3.87
CA ALA A 282 30.69 -13.30 -2.73
C ALA A 282 29.57 -14.29 -3.15
N THR A 283 29.89 -15.23 -4.04
CA THR A 283 28.95 -16.17 -4.65
C THR A 283 28.21 -17.04 -3.64
N VAL A 284 28.89 -17.49 -2.57
CA VAL A 284 28.24 -18.26 -1.49
C VAL A 284 27.22 -17.41 -0.75
N GLY A 285 27.55 -16.16 -0.42
CA GLY A 285 26.63 -15.21 0.23
C GLY A 285 25.41 -14.93 -0.65
N ALA A 286 25.63 -14.71 -1.95
CA ALA A 286 24.55 -14.50 -2.91
C ALA A 286 23.58 -15.68 -2.95
N LEU A 287 24.11 -16.90 -3.04
CA LEU A 287 23.30 -18.12 -3.07
C LEU A 287 22.54 -18.34 -1.76
N CYS A 288 23.18 -18.07 -0.62
CA CYS A 288 22.54 -18.13 0.69
C CYS A 288 21.35 -17.15 0.79
N VAL A 289 21.53 -15.89 0.38
CA VAL A 289 20.45 -14.88 0.40
C VAL A 289 19.31 -15.29 -0.52
N LEU A 290 19.60 -15.80 -1.72
CA LEU A 290 18.57 -16.27 -2.66
C LEU A 290 17.76 -17.44 -2.09
N ILE A 291 18.45 -18.51 -1.68
CA ILE A 291 17.78 -19.72 -1.17
C ILE A 291 16.97 -19.38 0.09
N PHE A 292 17.60 -18.69 1.05
CA PHE A 292 16.93 -18.30 2.29
C PHE A 292 15.76 -17.37 2.02
N GLY A 293 15.90 -16.38 1.13
CA GLY A 293 14.86 -15.45 0.76
C GLY A 293 13.65 -16.15 0.15
N PHE A 294 13.86 -17.06 -0.81
CA PHE A 294 12.79 -17.83 -1.39
C PHE A 294 12.09 -18.74 -0.36
N VAL A 295 12.85 -19.40 0.51
CA VAL A 295 12.27 -20.23 1.57
C VAL A 295 11.43 -19.39 2.54
N VAL A 296 11.94 -18.26 3.00
CA VAL A 296 11.22 -17.36 3.92
C VAL A 296 9.92 -16.87 3.28
N VAL A 297 9.98 -16.36 2.04
CA VAL A 297 8.80 -15.87 1.33
C VAL A 297 7.80 -17.00 1.05
N LEU A 298 8.27 -18.18 0.65
CA LEU A 298 7.41 -19.33 0.39
C LEU A 298 6.67 -19.76 1.67
N VAL A 299 7.37 -19.85 2.79
CA VAL A 299 6.76 -20.19 4.09
C VAL A 299 5.78 -19.10 4.53
N ALA A 300 6.16 -17.84 4.40
CA ALA A 300 5.34 -16.71 4.78
C ALA A 300 4.04 -16.63 3.96
N GLU A 301 4.15 -16.73 2.63
CA GLU A 301 3.00 -16.62 1.72
C GLU A 301 2.06 -17.83 1.81
N HIS A 302 2.59 -19.05 1.94
CA HIS A 302 1.77 -20.26 1.89
C HIS A 302 1.28 -20.75 3.25
N PHE A 303 1.97 -20.42 4.35
CA PHE A 303 1.61 -20.90 5.68
C PHE A 303 1.23 -19.77 6.62
N VAL A 304 2.10 -18.75 6.78
CA VAL A 304 1.88 -17.72 7.81
C VAL A 304 0.74 -16.79 7.43
N ARG A 305 0.71 -16.31 6.18
CA ARG A 305 -0.34 -15.38 5.70
C ARG A 305 -1.73 -16.01 5.76
N PRO A 306 -1.99 -17.22 5.25
CA PRO A 306 -3.28 -17.89 5.40
C PRO A 306 -3.68 -18.16 6.85
N LEU A 307 -2.71 -18.50 7.72
CA LEU A 307 -2.98 -18.75 9.14
C LEU A 307 -3.46 -17.46 9.84
N LEU A 308 -2.87 -16.31 9.52
CA LEU A 308 -3.23 -15.03 10.12
C LEU A 308 -4.53 -14.45 9.54
N ILE A 309 -4.75 -14.60 8.23
CA ILE A 309 -5.94 -14.08 7.54
C ILE A 309 -7.10 -15.07 7.64
N GLY A 310 -6.84 -16.36 7.54
CA GLY A 310 -7.82 -17.42 7.37
C GLY A 310 -8.70 -17.71 8.60
N SER A 311 -8.34 -17.21 9.78
CA SER A 311 -9.21 -17.32 10.96
C SER A 311 -10.45 -16.41 10.87
N SER A 312 -10.44 -15.41 10.00
CA SER A 312 -11.49 -14.39 9.90
C SER A 312 -12.50 -14.64 8.77
N THR A 313 -12.14 -15.40 7.72
CA THR A 313 -13.02 -15.61 6.57
C THR A 313 -12.87 -17.02 5.99
N ARG A 314 -13.97 -17.82 6.04
CA ARG A 314 -14.04 -19.15 5.40
C ARG A 314 -14.26 -19.00 3.89
N LEU A 315 -13.42 -18.20 3.21
CA LEU A 315 -13.51 -17.99 1.77
C LEU A 315 -12.71 -19.05 1.01
N PRO A 316 -13.19 -19.54 -0.15
CA PRO A 316 -12.38 -20.31 -1.08
C PRO A 316 -11.15 -19.46 -1.51
N PHE A 317 -9.98 -20.10 -1.58
CA PHE A 317 -8.72 -19.45 -1.96
C PHE A 317 -8.82 -18.64 -3.26
N LEU A 318 -9.49 -19.19 -4.28
CA LEU A 318 -9.70 -18.53 -5.57
C LEU A 318 -10.42 -17.19 -5.46
N LEU A 319 -11.45 -17.08 -4.60
CA LEU A 319 -12.17 -15.82 -4.40
C LEU A 319 -11.30 -14.76 -3.72
N VAL A 320 -10.46 -15.17 -2.78
CA VAL A 320 -9.48 -14.26 -2.15
C VAL A 320 -8.46 -13.79 -3.18
N LEU A 321 -7.94 -14.71 -4.01
CA LEU A 321 -6.97 -14.39 -5.06
C LEU A 321 -7.57 -13.42 -6.10
N PHE A 322 -8.77 -13.69 -6.59
CA PHE A 322 -9.47 -12.78 -7.52
C PHE A 322 -9.78 -11.43 -6.86
N GLY A 323 -10.13 -11.43 -5.58
CA GLY A 323 -10.33 -10.19 -4.82
C GLY A 323 -9.05 -9.35 -4.75
N ILE A 324 -7.91 -9.98 -4.45
CA ILE A 324 -6.61 -9.29 -4.38
C ILE A 324 -6.20 -8.77 -5.76
N LEU A 325 -6.16 -9.62 -6.78
CA LEU A 325 -5.69 -9.26 -8.12
C LEU A 325 -6.63 -8.26 -8.81
N GLY A 326 -7.94 -8.53 -8.80
CA GLY A 326 -8.94 -7.64 -9.36
C GLY A 326 -9.04 -6.31 -8.60
N GLY A 327 -8.94 -6.37 -7.28
CA GLY A 327 -8.86 -5.19 -6.43
C GLY A 327 -7.63 -4.34 -6.74
N ALA A 328 -6.46 -4.96 -6.84
CA ALA A 328 -5.21 -4.26 -7.17
C ALA A 328 -5.27 -3.58 -8.53
N GLN A 329 -5.90 -4.22 -9.52
CA GLN A 329 -6.04 -3.66 -10.86
C GLN A 329 -7.00 -2.48 -10.91
N THR A 330 -8.09 -2.50 -10.12
CA THR A 330 -9.13 -1.45 -10.15
C THR A 330 -8.85 -0.29 -9.20
N PHE A 331 -8.34 -0.57 -8.00
CA PHE A 331 -8.14 0.41 -6.93
C PHE A 331 -6.67 0.57 -6.53
N GLY A 332 -5.73 -0.01 -7.31
CA GLY A 332 -4.30 0.01 -6.96
C GLY A 332 -4.05 -0.67 -5.61
N LEU A 333 -3.12 -0.13 -4.83
CA LEU A 333 -2.74 -0.70 -3.52
C LEU A 333 -3.92 -0.82 -2.53
N LEU A 334 -4.90 0.09 -2.59
CA LEU A 334 -6.12 -0.02 -1.79
C LEU A 334 -6.92 -1.28 -2.09
N GLY A 335 -6.89 -1.72 -3.33
CA GLY A 335 -7.61 -2.91 -3.77
C GLY A 335 -7.14 -4.21 -3.11
N LEU A 336 -5.89 -4.27 -2.64
CA LEU A 336 -5.36 -5.41 -1.88
C LEU A 336 -6.13 -5.63 -0.57
N PHE A 337 -6.70 -4.57 0.01
CA PHE A 337 -7.47 -4.61 1.26
C PHE A 337 -8.98 -4.68 0.99
N ILE A 338 -9.46 -3.86 0.04
CA ILE A 338 -10.89 -3.78 -0.29
C ILE A 338 -11.35 -5.04 -1.04
N GLY A 339 -10.51 -5.60 -1.92
CA GLY A 339 -10.86 -6.75 -2.74
C GLY A 339 -11.29 -7.97 -1.92
N PRO A 340 -10.47 -8.48 -1.00
CA PRO A 340 -10.85 -9.57 -0.11
C PRO A 340 -12.08 -9.27 0.76
N ALA A 341 -12.21 -8.02 1.24
CA ALA A 341 -13.38 -7.60 2.02
C ALA A 341 -14.66 -7.65 1.18
N LEU A 342 -14.60 -7.20 -0.07
CA LEU A 342 -15.72 -7.21 -1.01
C LEU A 342 -16.12 -8.63 -1.38
N MET A 343 -15.16 -9.52 -1.64
CA MET A 343 -15.41 -10.95 -1.90
C MET A 343 -16.02 -11.65 -0.69
N THR A 344 -15.66 -11.25 0.53
CA THR A 344 -16.28 -11.75 1.76
C THR A 344 -17.76 -11.41 1.80
N VAL A 345 -18.09 -10.13 1.56
CA VAL A 345 -19.50 -9.67 1.54
C VAL A 345 -20.30 -10.39 0.47
N LEU A 346 -19.76 -10.48 -0.75
CA LEU A 346 -20.42 -11.16 -1.87
C LEU A 346 -20.73 -12.63 -1.52
N THR A 347 -19.77 -13.33 -0.92
CA THR A 347 -19.95 -14.73 -0.53
C THR A 347 -20.99 -14.91 0.57
N VAL A 348 -21.02 -13.98 1.52
CA VAL A 348 -22.02 -14.02 2.61
C VAL A 348 -23.42 -13.75 2.05
N MET A 349 -23.55 -12.71 1.23
CA MET A 349 -24.83 -12.38 0.59
C MET A 349 -25.32 -13.55 -0.28
N TRP A 350 -24.44 -14.17 -1.06
CA TRP A 350 -24.77 -15.35 -1.84
C TRP A 350 -25.26 -16.51 -0.99
N ARG A 351 -24.56 -16.79 0.11
CA ARG A 351 -24.90 -17.88 1.04
C ARG A 351 -26.26 -17.64 1.74
N ASP A 352 -26.56 -16.39 2.06
CA ASP A 352 -27.82 -16.02 2.70
C ASP A 352 -28.98 -16.01 1.68
N TRP A 353 -28.71 -15.74 0.41
CA TRP A 353 -29.71 -15.79 -0.67
C TRP A 353 -30.06 -17.21 -1.09
N VAL A 354 -29.12 -18.15 -1.00
CA VAL A 354 -29.31 -19.60 -1.38
C VAL A 354 -29.97 -20.41 -0.26
N LYS A 355 -30.03 -19.90 0.97
CA LYS A 355 -30.77 -20.51 2.10
C LYS A 355 -32.25 -20.16 2.07
#